data_918f76412ab932ae9ea65b2e10b23f2a
#
_entry.id   918f76412ab932ae9ea65b2e10b23f2a
#
_cell.length_a   1.000
_cell.length_b   1.000
_cell.length_c   1.000
_cell.angle_alpha   90.00
_cell.angle_beta   90.00
_cell.angle_gamma   90.00
#
_symmetry.space_group_name_H-M   'P 1'
#
loop_
_entity.id
_entity.type
_entity.pdbx_description
1 polymer ?
#
loop_
_entity_poly.entity_id
_entity_poly.type
_entity_poly.pdbx_seq_one_letter_code
_entity_poly.pdbx_strand_id
1 'polypeptide(L)'
;MTIDSPALQAILLTIELAGLTTVLLLILATPLAWWLAHTESRWRTVLGAVVALPLVLPPTVLGFYLLVALGPHGPLGQLTQAMGLGLLTFTFSGLLLGSLIYSLPFAVQPLQHAFE
;
A
#
# COMPACT_ATOMS: atom_id res chain seq x y z
N MET A 1 -32.19 1.29 -10.34
CA MET A 1 -31.07 1.18 -9.42
C MET A 1 -30.36 2.52 -9.35
N THR A 2 -30.42 3.15 -8.23
CA THR A 2 -29.89 4.51 -8.11
C THR A 2 -28.46 4.47 -7.55
N ILE A 3 -27.60 5.29 -8.14
CA ILE A 3 -26.21 5.45 -7.69
C ILE A 3 -26.16 5.99 -6.26
N ASP A 4 -27.29 6.42 -5.73
CA ASP A 4 -27.39 7.03 -4.41
C ASP A 4 -27.52 6.02 -3.28
N SER A 5 -27.65 4.71 -3.57
CA SER A 5 -27.67 3.69 -2.54
C SER A 5 -26.31 3.61 -1.84
N PRO A 6 -26.25 3.64 -0.49
CA PRO A 6 -24.99 3.47 0.23
C PRO A 6 -24.26 2.17 -0.11
N ALA A 7 -25.01 1.08 -0.32
CA ALA A 7 -24.43 -0.20 -0.72
C ALA A 7 -23.78 -0.12 -2.11
N LEU A 8 -24.44 0.54 -3.06
CA LEU A 8 -23.90 0.71 -4.40
C LEU A 8 -22.64 1.60 -4.38
N GLN A 9 -22.68 2.67 -3.62
CA GLN A 9 -21.51 3.54 -3.45
C GLN A 9 -20.32 2.79 -2.86
N ALA A 10 -20.57 1.92 -1.86
CA ALA A 10 -19.52 1.11 -1.27
C ALA A 10 -18.93 0.11 -2.28
N ILE A 11 -19.77 -0.51 -3.10
CA ILE A 11 -19.30 -1.43 -4.14
C ILE A 11 -18.46 -0.71 -5.18
N LEU A 12 -18.92 0.45 -5.66
CA LEU A 12 -18.19 1.25 -6.65
C LEU A 12 -16.85 1.73 -6.10
N LEU A 13 -16.83 2.17 -4.83
CA LEU A 13 -15.60 2.60 -4.17
C LEU A 13 -14.61 1.44 -4.06
N THR A 14 -15.10 0.26 -3.69
CA THR A 14 -14.26 -0.94 -3.56
C THR A 14 -13.66 -1.34 -4.91
N ILE A 15 -14.45 -1.33 -5.98
CA ILE A 15 -13.98 -1.65 -7.34
C ILE A 15 -12.94 -0.63 -7.80
N GLU A 16 -13.21 0.65 -7.59
CA GLU A 16 -12.29 1.73 -7.95
C GLU A 16 -10.97 1.60 -7.17
N LEU A 17 -11.06 1.37 -5.86
CA LEU A 17 -9.90 1.19 -5.01
C LEU A 17 -9.08 -0.03 -5.42
N ALA A 18 -9.74 -1.16 -5.65
CA ALA A 18 -9.08 -2.40 -6.04
C ALA A 18 -8.40 -2.26 -7.41
N GLY A 19 -9.09 -1.66 -8.38
CA GLY A 19 -8.54 -1.45 -9.72
C GLY A 19 -7.32 -0.54 -9.70
N LEU A 20 -7.43 0.59 -9.02
CA LEU A 20 -6.33 1.55 -8.91
C LEU A 20 -5.16 0.95 -8.13
N THR A 21 -5.43 0.25 -7.03
CA THR A 21 -4.39 -0.44 -6.25
C THR A 21 -3.65 -1.45 -7.12
N THR A 22 -4.38 -2.25 -7.90
CA THR A 22 -3.78 -3.27 -8.77
C THR A 22 -2.86 -2.65 -9.80
N VAL A 23 -3.32 -1.60 -10.49
CA VAL A 23 -2.52 -0.91 -11.51
C VAL A 23 -1.26 -0.31 -10.91
N LEU A 24 -1.40 0.45 -9.82
CA LEU A 24 -0.26 1.06 -9.15
C LEU A 24 0.69 0.02 -8.58
N LEU A 25 0.14 -1.06 -8.05
CA LEU A 25 0.93 -2.14 -7.48
C LEU A 25 1.79 -2.83 -8.55
N LEU A 26 1.23 -3.08 -9.72
CA LEU A 26 1.99 -3.65 -10.85
C LEU A 26 3.09 -2.71 -11.31
N ILE A 27 2.81 -1.41 -11.38
CA ILE A 27 3.80 -0.40 -11.78
C ILE A 27 4.94 -0.32 -10.77
N LEU A 28 4.64 -0.41 -9.48
CA LEU A 28 5.63 -0.29 -8.42
C LEU A 28 6.34 -1.61 -8.13
N ALA A 29 5.59 -2.71 -8.10
CA ALA A 29 6.10 -4.01 -7.70
C ALA A 29 6.96 -4.68 -8.78
N THR A 30 6.64 -4.49 -10.04
CA THR A 30 7.36 -5.13 -11.14
C THR A 30 8.84 -4.74 -11.18
N PRO A 31 9.21 -3.43 -11.20
CA PRO A 31 10.63 -3.06 -11.17
C PRO A 31 11.31 -3.44 -9.86
N LEU A 32 10.61 -3.35 -8.73
CA LEU A 32 11.17 -3.75 -7.44
C LEU A 32 11.45 -5.24 -7.40
N ALA A 33 10.52 -6.07 -7.87
CA ALA A 33 10.68 -7.51 -7.93
C ALA A 33 11.83 -7.92 -8.85
N TRP A 34 11.94 -7.25 -10.00
CA TRP A 34 13.03 -7.50 -10.94
C TRP A 34 14.38 -7.18 -10.30
N TRP A 35 14.49 -6.03 -9.64
CA TRP A 35 15.70 -5.62 -8.93
C TRP A 35 16.07 -6.64 -7.85
N LEU A 36 15.10 -7.04 -7.03
CA LEU A 36 15.33 -8.02 -5.97
C LEU A 36 15.78 -9.38 -6.52
N ALA A 37 15.26 -9.77 -7.68
CA ALA A 37 15.59 -11.04 -8.31
C ALA A 37 17.02 -11.06 -8.88
N HIS A 38 17.53 -9.92 -9.32
CA HIS A 38 18.79 -9.84 -10.07
C HIS A 38 19.94 -9.16 -9.30
N THR A 39 19.66 -8.50 -8.19
CA THR A 39 20.69 -7.82 -7.43
C THR A 39 21.52 -8.80 -6.58
N GLU A 40 22.79 -8.53 -6.47
CA GLU A 40 23.70 -9.25 -5.57
C GLU A 40 24.07 -8.41 -4.33
N SER A 41 23.45 -7.25 -4.18
CA SER A 41 23.70 -6.34 -3.08
C SER A 41 23.22 -6.93 -1.74
N ARG A 42 23.88 -6.56 -0.66
CA ARG A 42 23.41 -6.89 0.70
C ARG A 42 22.03 -6.32 0.99
N TRP A 43 21.67 -5.23 0.32
CA TRP A 43 20.37 -4.61 0.46
C TRP A 43 19.22 -5.50 0.00
N ARG A 44 19.50 -6.51 -0.82
CA ARG A 44 18.50 -7.49 -1.24
C ARG A 44 17.80 -8.12 -0.03
N THR A 45 18.56 -8.59 0.95
CA THR A 45 18.02 -9.22 2.15
C THR A 45 17.22 -8.22 2.98
N VAL A 46 17.77 -7.01 3.17
CA VAL A 46 17.11 -5.96 3.96
C VAL A 46 15.79 -5.54 3.31
N LEU A 47 15.81 -5.22 2.02
CA LEU A 47 14.61 -4.78 1.31
C LEU A 47 13.59 -5.90 1.16
N GLY A 48 14.03 -7.12 0.97
CA GLY A 48 13.14 -8.28 0.96
C GLY A 48 12.42 -8.46 2.29
N ALA A 49 13.12 -8.28 3.39
CA ALA A 49 12.53 -8.34 4.72
C ALA A 49 11.54 -7.20 4.95
N VAL A 50 11.89 -5.98 4.53
CA VAL A 50 11.00 -4.81 4.65
C VAL A 50 9.71 -5.01 3.84
N VAL A 51 9.83 -5.52 2.62
CA VAL A 51 8.68 -5.82 1.77
C VAL A 51 7.78 -6.87 2.42
N ALA A 52 8.36 -7.84 3.10
CA ALA A 52 7.62 -8.93 3.74
C ALA A 52 6.99 -8.53 5.09
N LEU A 53 7.35 -7.38 5.68
CA LEU A 53 6.82 -6.95 6.97
C LEU A 53 5.28 -6.97 7.05
N PRO A 54 4.53 -6.49 6.04
CA PRO A 54 3.07 -6.53 6.11
C PRO A 54 2.49 -7.94 6.23
N LEU A 55 3.21 -8.97 5.79
CA LEU A 55 2.76 -10.36 5.94
C LEU A 55 2.83 -10.84 7.38
N VAL A 56 3.81 -10.35 8.13
CA VAL A 56 4.05 -10.75 9.52
C VAL A 56 3.08 -10.05 10.45
N LEU A 57 2.73 -8.79 10.15
CA LEU A 57 1.87 -7.99 11.00
C LEU A 57 0.40 -8.36 10.79
N PRO A 58 -0.40 -8.51 11.87
CA PRO A 58 -1.85 -8.62 11.73
C PRO A 58 -2.42 -7.36 11.06
N PRO A 59 -3.47 -7.50 10.22
CA PRO A 59 -4.05 -6.33 9.55
C PRO A 59 -4.50 -5.23 10.50
N THR A 60 -5.02 -5.59 11.67
CA THR A 60 -5.46 -4.63 12.68
C THR A 60 -4.28 -3.80 13.22
N VAL A 61 -3.15 -4.46 13.48
CA VAL A 61 -1.94 -3.79 13.98
C VAL A 61 -1.38 -2.86 12.90
N LEU A 62 -1.30 -3.34 11.67
CA LEU A 62 -0.83 -2.53 10.55
C LEU A 62 -1.72 -1.30 10.35
N GLY A 63 -3.04 -1.49 10.40
CA GLY A 63 -3.99 -0.39 10.28
C GLY A 63 -3.83 0.64 11.39
N PHE A 64 -3.62 0.17 12.63
CA PHE A 64 -3.37 1.06 13.76
C PHE A 64 -2.11 1.91 13.55
N TYR A 65 -1.02 1.28 13.13
CA TYR A 65 0.23 2.01 12.88
C TYR A 65 0.08 3.01 11.74
N LEU A 66 -0.68 2.67 10.69
CA LEU A 66 -0.96 3.60 9.61
C LEU A 66 -1.78 4.80 10.08
N LEU A 67 -2.77 4.57 10.94
CA LEU A 67 -3.56 5.66 11.50
C LEU A 67 -2.70 6.61 12.34
N VAL A 68 -1.78 6.07 13.13
CA VAL A 68 -0.86 6.87 13.93
C VAL A 68 0.11 7.64 13.01
N ALA A 69 0.69 6.97 12.04
CA ALA A 69 1.68 7.57 11.13
C ALA A 69 1.08 8.67 10.26
N LEU A 70 -0.15 8.48 9.78
CA LEU A 70 -0.84 9.44 8.92
C LEU A 70 -1.65 10.46 9.70
N GLY A 71 -1.80 10.27 11.01
CA GLY A 71 -2.55 11.16 11.88
C GLY A 71 -1.84 12.49 12.14
N PRO A 72 -2.51 13.42 12.85
CA PRO A 72 -1.99 14.79 13.02
C PRO A 72 -0.66 14.86 13.77
N HIS A 73 -0.35 13.88 14.59
CA HIS A 73 0.89 13.86 15.38
C HIS A 73 1.92 12.87 14.81
N GLY A 74 1.58 12.15 13.73
CA GLY A 74 2.49 11.21 13.10
C GLY A 74 3.43 11.89 12.12
N PRO A 75 4.55 11.24 11.78
CA PRO A 75 5.55 11.82 10.87
C PRO A 75 5.00 12.09 9.48
N LEU A 76 4.22 11.16 8.92
CA LEU A 76 3.64 11.34 7.58
C LEU A 76 2.47 12.34 7.61
N GLY A 77 1.69 12.35 8.70
CA GLY A 77 0.61 13.31 8.86
C GLY A 77 1.12 14.75 8.95
N GLN A 78 2.20 14.96 9.69
CA GLN A 78 2.85 16.27 9.76
C GLN A 78 3.39 16.71 8.42
N LEU A 79 4.00 15.77 7.67
CA LEU A 79 4.52 16.06 6.34
C LEU A 79 3.41 16.44 5.37
N THR A 80 2.31 15.70 5.33
CA THR A 80 1.19 16.00 4.43
C THR A 80 0.51 17.31 4.78
N GLN A 81 0.40 17.64 6.06
CA GLN A 81 -0.12 18.94 6.50
C GLN A 81 0.80 20.09 6.07
N ALA A 82 2.11 19.91 6.22
CA ALA A 82 3.10 20.90 5.81
C ALA A 82 3.08 21.14 4.30
N MET A 83 2.75 20.11 3.51
CA MET A 83 2.64 20.21 2.05
C MET A 83 1.28 20.75 1.58
N GLY A 84 0.37 21.04 2.50
CA GLY A 84 -0.96 21.52 2.17
C GLY A 84 -1.93 20.45 1.70
N LEU A 85 -1.56 19.18 1.83
CA LEU A 85 -2.42 18.05 1.41
C LEU A 85 -3.43 17.63 2.49
N GLY A 86 -3.29 18.16 3.72
CA GLY A 86 -4.12 17.75 4.83
C GLY A 86 -3.77 16.36 5.35
N LEU A 87 -4.69 15.77 6.11
CA LEU A 87 -4.52 14.41 6.64
C LEU A 87 -5.08 13.39 5.67
N LEU A 88 -4.37 12.28 5.50
CA LEU A 88 -4.79 11.18 4.63
C LEU A 88 -5.68 10.15 5.35
N THR A 89 -5.79 10.22 6.69
CA THR A 89 -6.65 9.31 7.44
C THR A 89 -8.10 9.43 6.99
N PHE A 90 -8.78 8.28 6.85
CA PHE A 90 -10.18 8.19 6.45
C PHE A 90 -10.47 8.82 5.08
N THR A 91 -9.46 8.94 4.22
CA THR A 91 -9.61 9.42 2.85
C THR A 91 -9.38 8.27 1.86
N PHE A 92 -9.81 8.46 0.61
CA PHE A 92 -9.53 7.50 -0.46
C PHE A 92 -8.02 7.32 -0.65
N SER A 93 -7.25 8.41 -0.61
CA SER A 93 -5.79 8.35 -0.72
C SER A 93 -5.16 7.54 0.40
N GLY A 94 -5.67 7.67 1.63
CA GLY A 94 -5.21 6.88 2.75
C GLY A 94 -5.52 5.39 2.59
N LEU A 95 -6.73 5.07 2.13
CA LEU A 95 -7.12 3.69 1.83
C LEU A 95 -6.24 3.10 0.74
N LEU A 96 -5.96 3.88 -0.31
CA LEU A 96 -5.09 3.45 -1.41
C LEU A 96 -3.69 3.15 -0.90
N LEU A 97 -3.12 4.04 -0.09
CA LEU A 97 -1.80 3.85 0.49
C LEU A 97 -1.74 2.59 1.36
N GLY A 98 -2.73 2.41 2.23
CA GLY A 98 -2.81 1.21 3.08
C GLY A 98 -2.93 -0.07 2.27
N SER A 99 -3.75 -0.04 1.22
CA SER A 99 -3.93 -1.17 0.32
C SER A 99 -2.64 -1.52 -0.42
N LEU A 100 -1.89 -0.51 -0.88
CA LEU A 100 -0.60 -0.71 -1.53
C LEU A 100 0.41 -1.35 -0.58
N ILE A 101 0.51 -0.84 0.63
CA ILE A 101 1.45 -1.35 1.63
C ILE A 101 1.12 -2.80 1.98
N TYR A 102 -0.15 -3.08 2.27
CA TYR A 102 -0.59 -4.42 2.66
C TYR A 102 -0.43 -5.44 1.53
N SER A 103 -0.68 -5.02 0.30
CA SER A 103 -0.67 -5.91 -0.87
C SER A 103 0.70 -6.04 -1.51
N LEU A 104 1.66 -5.18 -1.17
CA LEU A 104 2.97 -5.15 -1.82
C LEU A 104 3.67 -6.51 -1.82
N PRO A 105 3.77 -7.24 -0.68
CA PRO A 105 4.45 -8.54 -0.70
C PRO A 105 3.73 -9.57 -1.57
N PHE A 106 2.41 -9.50 -1.68
CA PHE A 106 1.63 -10.42 -2.51
C PHE A 106 1.88 -10.23 -4.00
N ALA A 107 2.34 -9.05 -4.40
CA ALA A 107 2.73 -8.78 -5.79
C ALA A 107 4.22 -9.00 -6.01
N VAL A 108 5.06 -8.51 -5.10
CA VAL A 108 6.52 -8.56 -5.25
C VAL A 108 7.05 -9.98 -5.20
N GLN A 109 6.61 -10.79 -4.24
CA GLN A 109 7.17 -12.14 -4.06
C GLN A 109 6.93 -13.06 -5.25
N PRO A 110 5.69 -13.18 -5.77
CA PRO A 110 5.49 -14.01 -6.98
C PRO A 110 6.25 -13.49 -8.20
N LEU A 111 6.29 -12.18 -8.39
CA LEU A 111 7.03 -11.58 -9.51
C LEU A 111 8.53 -11.81 -9.36
N GLN A 112 9.06 -11.68 -8.15
CA GLN A 112 10.47 -11.94 -7.87
C GLN A 112 10.84 -13.38 -8.22
N HIS A 113 10.03 -14.33 -7.81
CA HIS A 113 10.25 -15.75 -8.13
C HIS A 113 10.14 -16.01 -9.64
N ALA A 114 9.24 -15.32 -10.32
CA ALA A 114 9.10 -15.46 -11.77
C ALA A 114 10.32 -14.90 -12.52
N PHE A 115 10.96 -13.87 -11.97
CA PHE A 115 12.15 -13.27 -12.58
C PHE A 115 13.44 -14.02 -12.25
N GLU A 116 13.43 -14.84 -11.22
CA GLU A 116 14.58 -15.70 -10.86
C GLU A 116 14.72 -16.93 -11.81
#